data_2584eb80405fe88a4363cc6aadb8e900
#
_entry.id   2584eb80405fe88a4363cc6aadb8e900
#
_cell.length_a   1.000
_cell.length_b   1.000
_cell.length_c   1.000
_cell.angle_alpha   90.00
_cell.angle_beta   90.00
_cell.angle_gamma   90.00
#
_symmetry.space_group_name_H-M   'P 1'
#
loop_
_entity.id
_entity.type
_entity.pdbx_description
1 polymer ?
#
loop_
_entity_poly.entity_id
_entity_poly.type
_entity_poly.pdbx_seq_one_letter_code
_entity_poly.pdbx_strand_id
1 'polypeptide(L)'
;MKMRFVSVAVCSLLFSGKAFAGWYHVENYEGFLGPNPIHFSIQTYDGFGSGITVEGSYFQDAKQTPITIYGRVSDGKLGLCEISDDKEFYRILTMGSKTPVDTSGCPFSLEMNETGATGTWSKGTEKYPVTLKKVASLDDTHDQKIDGSVDIPFWAQTATERFSGTYTSTGAGICMEKMQVIHKRSGRVAQEIRFKDEDCNAGMLMTPIYENVQKFTEKSSDTISVNFRDGRAGYSMDYVFNKKTKKYQHVK
;
A
#
# COMPACT_ATOMS: atom_id res chain seq x y z
N MET A 1 53.37 28.17 -42.00
CA MET A 1 52.88 27.85 -40.67
C MET A 1 51.46 27.28 -40.82
N LYS A 2 51.30 25.93 -40.77
CA LYS A 2 50.02 25.24 -41.03
C LYS A 2 49.40 24.91 -39.66
N MET A 3 48.31 25.57 -39.32
CA MET A 3 47.53 25.31 -38.10
C MET A 3 46.62 24.11 -38.34
N ARG A 4 46.84 23.00 -37.59
CA ARG A 4 45.96 21.84 -37.57
C ARG A 4 44.89 22.05 -36.52
N PHE A 5 43.62 22.14 -36.95
CA PHE A 5 42.49 22.07 -36.08
C PHE A 5 42.23 20.63 -35.64
N VAL A 6 42.35 20.36 -34.36
CA VAL A 6 41.94 19.09 -33.76
C VAL A 6 40.48 19.24 -33.34
N SER A 7 39.57 18.58 -34.06
CA SER A 7 38.16 18.46 -33.66
C SER A 7 38.03 17.43 -32.54
N VAL A 8 37.73 17.90 -31.35
CA VAL A 8 37.38 17.04 -30.24
C VAL A 8 35.88 16.72 -30.37
N ALA A 9 35.55 15.51 -30.76
CA ALA A 9 34.19 14.99 -30.74
C ALA A 9 33.81 14.64 -29.28
N VAL A 10 33.01 15.50 -28.65
CA VAL A 10 32.41 15.20 -27.35
C VAL A 10 31.28 14.21 -27.56
N CYS A 11 31.56 12.93 -27.26
CA CYS A 11 30.55 11.87 -27.25
C CYS A 11 29.69 12.04 -26.01
N SER A 12 28.54 12.72 -26.13
CA SER A 12 27.52 12.83 -25.10
C SER A 12 26.87 11.44 -24.89
N LEU A 13 27.39 10.68 -23.95
CA LEU A 13 26.74 9.48 -23.43
C LEU A 13 25.45 9.93 -22.74
N LEU A 14 24.34 9.86 -23.48
CA LEU A 14 23.00 9.91 -22.92
C LEU A 14 22.81 8.66 -22.05
N PHE A 15 23.10 8.78 -20.76
CA PHE A 15 22.59 7.84 -19.79
C PHE A 15 21.07 8.00 -19.77
N SER A 16 20.36 7.20 -20.54
CA SER A 16 18.94 6.93 -20.35
C SER A 16 18.81 6.18 -19.04
N GLY A 17 18.83 6.93 -17.93
CA GLY A 17 18.43 6.41 -16.65
C GLY A 17 17.00 5.93 -16.81
N LYS A 18 16.79 4.61 -16.73
CA LYS A 18 15.44 4.06 -16.59
C LYS A 18 14.85 4.66 -15.34
N ALA A 19 13.85 5.52 -15.49
CA ALA A 19 13.06 5.99 -14.38
C ALA A 19 12.24 4.78 -13.90
N PHE A 20 12.63 4.19 -12.78
CA PHE A 20 11.85 3.16 -12.14
C PHE A 20 10.50 3.79 -11.77
N ALA A 21 9.42 3.26 -12.31
CA ALA A 21 8.07 3.79 -12.12
C ALA A 21 7.46 3.32 -10.78
N GLY A 22 7.98 2.26 -10.19
CA GLY A 22 7.47 1.64 -8.98
C GLY A 22 8.15 2.12 -7.69
N TRP A 23 7.35 2.27 -6.62
CA TRP A 23 7.83 2.79 -5.34
C TRP A 23 7.42 1.91 -4.17
N TYR A 24 6.56 0.91 -4.41
CA TYR A 24 5.88 0.21 -3.34
C TYR A 24 5.98 -1.29 -3.47
N HIS A 25 6.09 -1.92 -2.33
CA HIS A 25 5.87 -3.34 -2.17
C HIS A 25 4.67 -3.52 -1.23
N VAL A 26 3.62 -4.14 -1.72
CA VAL A 26 2.40 -4.39 -0.96
C VAL A 26 2.33 -5.83 -0.55
N GLU A 27 2.01 -6.07 0.70
CA GLU A 27 1.85 -7.41 1.25
C GLU A 27 0.57 -7.49 2.07
N ASN A 28 -0.16 -8.58 1.86
CA ASN A 28 -1.30 -8.93 2.69
C ASN A 28 -1.00 -10.16 3.53
N TYR A 29 -1.45 -10.12 4.77
CA TYR A 29 -1.26 -11.20 5.73
C TYR A 29 -2.56 -11.56 6.41
N GLU A 30 -2.72 -12.83 6.72
CA GLU A 30 -3.75 -13.37 7.59
C GLU A 30 -3.09 -14.11 8.75
N GLY A 31 -3.70 -14.07 9.93
CA GLY A 31 -3.12 -14.75 11.08
C GLY A 31 -3.83 -14.48 12.39
N PHE A 32 -3.07 -14.44 13.46
CA PHE A 32 -3.60 -14.35 14.80
C PHE A 32 -2.83 -13.35 15.66
N LEU A 33 -3.57 -12.60 16.45
CA LEU A 33 -3.10 -11.83 17.60
C LEU A 33 -3.66 -12.47 18.86
N GLY A 34 -2.84 -13.25 19.54
CA GLY A 34 -3.34 -14.15 20.58
C GLY A 34 -4.39 -15.10 20.02
N PRO A 35 -5.63 -15.14 20.58
CA PRO A 35 -6.71 -15.97 20.05
C PRO A 35 -7.50 -15.32 18.90
N ASN A 36 -7.25 -14.06 18.58
CA ASN A 36 -8.07 -13.28 17.66
C ASN A 36 -7.54 -13.37 16.24
N PRO A 37 -8.33 -13.84 15.26
CA PRO A 37 -7.97 -13.75 13.85
C PRO A 37 -7.82 -12.29 13.41
N ILE A 38 -6.76 -12.03 12.62
CA ILE A 38 -6.43 -10.68 12.12
C ILE A 38 -6.03 -10.71 10.66
N HIS A 39 -6.26 -9.59 9.98
CA HIS A 39 -5.89 -9.37 8.60
C HIS A 39 -5.10 -8.08 8.49
N PHE A 40 -3.92 -8.15 7.85
CA PHE A 40 -3.04 -7.01 7.61
C PHE A 40 -2.94 -6.71 6.14
N SER A 41 -2.95 -5.42 5.80
CA SER A 41 -2.43 -4.90 4.55
C SER A 41 -1.36 -3.88 4.87
N ILE A 42 -0.16 -4.14 4.41
CA ILE A 42 0.96 -3.22 4.58
C ILE A 42 1.57 -2.88 3.23
N GLN A 43 2.10 -1.69 3.18
CA GLN A 43 2.83 -1.16 2.05
C GLN A 43 4.19 -0.67 2.54
N THR A 44 5.25 -1.18 1.94
CA THR A 44 6.62 -0.76 2.22
C THR A 44 7.15 0.10 1.08
N TYR A 45 7.92 1.13 1.41
CA TYR A 45 8.58 1.99 0.45
C TYR A 45 9.86 2.58 1.04
N ASP A 46 10.78 3.01 0.18
CA ASP A 46 11.97 3.71 0.62
C ASP A 46 11.60 5.17 0.93
N GLY A 47 11.73 5.55 2.19
CA GLY A 47 11.35 6.87 2.71
C GLY A 47 12.40 7.95 2.46
N PHE A 48 12.88 8.12 1.23
CA PHE A 48 13.80 9.23 0.84
C PHE A 48 15.01 9.41 1.76
N GLY A 49 15.64 8.29 2.16
CA GLY A 49 16.79 8.28 3.06
C GLY A 49 16.46 8.09 4.54
N SER A 50 15.19 7.98 4.91
CA SER A 50 14.76 7.62 6.27
C SER A 50 14.71 6.11 6.51
N GLY A 51 15.06 5.31 5.51
CA GLY A 51 14.97 3.84 5.51
C GLY A 51 13.63 3.32 5.02
N ILE A 52 13.44 2.01 5.16
CA ILE A 52 12.21 1.36 4.69
C ILE A 52 11.07 1.70 5.64
N THR A 53 10.13 2.47 5.13
CA THR A 53 8.91 2.88 5.83
C THR A 53 7.78 1.91 5.53
N VAL A 54 6.93 1.69 6.51
CA VAL A 54 5.75 0.83 6.39
C VAL A 54 4.50 1.60 6.79
N GLU A 55 3.51 1.55 5.93
CA GLU A 55 2.16 2.08 6.19
C GLU A 55 1.13 1.01 5.90
N GLY A 56 -0.03 1.11 6.54
CA GLY A 56 -1.11 0.20 6.26
C GLY A 56 -2.20 0.19 7.30
N SER A 57 -2.93 -0.90 7.33
CA SER A 57 -3.98 -1.12 8.32
C SER A 57 -4.18 -2.60 8.61
N TYR A 58 -4.79 -2.87 9.75
CA TYR A 58 -5.27 -4.21 10.07
C TYR A 58 -6.66 -4.15 10.72
N PHE A 59 -7.33 -5.27 10.78
CA PHE A 59 -8.54 -5.45 11.57
C PHE A 59 -8.58 -6.84 12.21
N GLN A 60 -9.35 -6.93 13.29
CA GLN A 60 -9.69 -8.19 13.95
C GLN A 60 -11.07 -8.64 13.49
N ASP A 61 -11.25 -9.91 13.20
CA ASP A 61 -12.54 -10.46 12.73
C ASP A 61 -13.70 -10.14 13.66
N ALA A 62 -13.47 -10.17 14.97
CA ALA A 62 -14.50 -9.87 15.95
C ALA A 62 -14.96 -8.40 15.91
N LYS A 63 -14.06 -7.46 15.60
CA LYS A 63 -14.34 -6.02 15.66
C LYS A 63 -14.64 -5.40 14.31
N GLN A 64 -14.00 -5.92 13.23
CA GLN A 64 -14.08 -5.43 11.85
C GLN A 64 -13.61 -3.97 11.63
N THR A 65 -13.39 -3.20 12.70
CA THR A 65 -12.95 -1.80 12.63
C THR A 65 -11.50 -1.73 12.18
N PRO A 66 -11.18 -0.89 11.18
CA PRO A 66 -9.81 -0.66 10.75
C PRO A 66 -8.98 -0.03 11.86
N ILE A 67 -7.74 -0.49 11.99
CA ILE A 67 -6.73 0.13 12.83
C ILE A 67 -5.56 0.47 11.91
N THR A 68 -5.24 1.74 11.82
CA THR A 68 -4.14 2.22 11.01
C THR A 68 -2.82 1.94 11.71
N ILE A 69 -1.84 1.53 10.93
CA ILE A 69 -0.50 1.21 11.39
C ILE A 69 0.54 1.94 10.57
N TYR A 70 1.61 2.30 11.24
CA TYR A 70 2.77 2.92 10.65
C TYR A 70 4.05 2.40 11.33
N GLY A 71 5.11 2.26 10.57
CA GLY A 71 6.34 1.78 11.15
C GLY A 71 7.49 1.68 10.17
N ARG A 72 8.39 0.77 10.45
CA ARG A 72 9.58 0.54 9.62
C ARG A 72 10.07 -0.89 9.70
N VAL A 73 10.79 -1.28 8.66
CA VAL A 73 11.61 -2.49 8.67
C VAL A 73 13.06 -2.11 8.91
N SER A 74 13.71 -2.78 9.84
CA SER A 74 15.15 -2.66 10.10
C SER A 74 15.70 -4.03 10.47
N ASP A 75 16.72 -4.49 9.77
CA ASP A 75 17.40 -5.77 10.04
C ASP A 75 16.43 -6.98 10.12
N GLY A 76 15.47 -7.04 9.20
CA GLY A 76 14.45 -8.11 9.17
C GLY A 76 13.37 -8.00 10.25
N LYS A 77 13.42 -6.95 11.07
CA LYS A 77 12.42 -6.66 12.11
C LYS A 77 11.46 -5.59 11.65
N LEU A 78 10.18 -5.86 11.83
CA LEU A 78 9.08 -4.97 11.53
C LEU A 78 8.50 -4.43 12.83
N GLY A 79 8.72 -3.13 13.09
CA GLY A 79 8.09 -2.41 14.19
C GLY A 79 6.89 -1.61 13.68
N LEU A 80 5.69 -1.81 14.26
CA LEU A 80 4.48 -1.09 13.84
C LEU A 80 3.79 -0.43 15.02
N CYS A 81 3.54 0.87 14.87
CA CYS A 81 2.71 1.68 15.75
C CYS A 81 1.26 1.66 15.28
N GLU A 82 0.34 1.57 16.24
CA GLU A 82 -1.07 1.86 16.00
C GLU A 82 -1.28 3.37 16.06
N ILE A 83 -1.85 3.94 15.04
CA ILE A 83 -2.12 5.38 14.96
C ILE A 83 -3.57 5.62 15.39
N SER A 84 -3.80 6.54 16.31
CA SER A 84 -5.09 6.76 16.94
C SER A 84 -5.83 7.99 16.46
N ASP A 85 -5.12 8.97 15.88
CA ASP A 85 -5.73 10.24 15.46
C ASP A 85 -5.00 10.89 14.26
N ASP A 86 -5.69 11.83 13.60
CA ASP A 86 -5.20 12.54 12.43
C ASP A 86 -3.94 13.37 12.72
N LYS A 87 -3.83 13.97 13.91
CA LYS A 87 -2.66 14.80 14.26
C LYS A 87 -1.41 13.96 14.34
N GLU A 88 -1.51 12.79 14.96
CA GLU A 88 -0.42 11.84 15.04
C GLU A 88 -0.01 11.40 13.63
N PHE A 89 -0.97 11.06 12.78
CA PHE A 89 -0.71 10.67 11.41
C PHE A 89 0.01 11.77 10.61
N TYR A 90 -0.53 12.99 10.62
CA TYR A 90 0.10 14.13 9.93
C TYR A 90 1.49 14.44 10.48
N ARG A 91 1.70 14.31 11.78
CA ARG A 91 3.02 14.46 12.39
C ARG A 91 4.01 13.43 11.84
N ILE A 92 3.61 12.19 11.74
CA ILE A 92 4.42 11.09 11.19
C ILE A 92 4.76 11.35 9.74
N LEU A 93 3.77 11.67 8.89
CA LEU A 93 3.99 11.99 7.48
C LEU A 93 4.95 13.16 7.29
N THR A 94 4.82 14.19 8.12
CA THR A 94 5.63 15.42 7.99
C THR A 94 7.07 15.21 8.49
N MET A 95 7.25 14.40 9.53
CA MET A 95 8.56 14.16 10.16
C MET A 95 9.27 12.94 9.59
N GLY A 96 8.54 11.92 9.19
CA GLY A 96 9.08 10.66 8.70
C GLY A 96 9.92 10.78 7.42
N SER A 97 9.76 11.87 6.67
CA SER A 97 10.62 12.19 5.53
C SER A 97 12.02 12.73 5.94
N LYS A 98 12.23 13.06 7.19
CA LYS A 98 13.49 13.68 7.68
C LYS A 98 14.28 12.82 8.64
N THR A 99 13.60 12.00 9.42
CA THR A 99 14.24 11.12 10.42
C THR A 99 13.50 9.79 10.49
N PRO A 100 14.23 8.66 10.65
CA PRO A 100 13.58 7.37 10.87
C PRO A 100 12.63 7.45 12.06
N VAL A 101 11.43 6.88 11.92
CA VAL A 101 10.48 6.81 13.03
C VAL A 101 11.02 5.86 14.09
N ASP A 102 11.00 6.32 15.34
CA ASP A 102 11.27 5.45 16.47
C ASP A 102 10.10 4.51 16.70
N THR A 103 10.34 3.22 16.50
CA THR A 103 9.36 2.15 16.71
C THR A 103 9.55 1.37 18.00
N SER A 104 10.49 1.80 18.87
CA SER A 104 10.82 1.09 20.11
C SER A 104 9.66 0.99 21.09
N GLY A 105 8.76 1.98 21.08
CA GLY A 105 7.55 2.02 21.90
C GLY A 105 6.29 1.51 21.20
N CYS A 106 6.40 1.00 19.98
CA CYS A 106 5.25 0.55 19.21
C CYS A 106 4.75 -0.82 19.68
N PRO A 107 3.43 -1.09 19.59
CA PRO A 107 2.87 -2.34 20.09
C PRO A 107 3.36 -3.57 19.35
N PHE A 108 3.60 -3.52 18.04
CA PHE A 108 4.06 -4.67 17.28
C PHE A 108 5.58 -4.69 17.15
N SER A 109 6.16 -5.84 17.48
CA SER A 109 7.55 -6.18 17.20
C SER A 109 7.58 -7.56 16.55
N LEU A 110 7.82 -7.60 15.23
CA LEU A 110 7.70 -8.80 14.42
C LEU A 110 9.03 -9.10 13.71
N GLU A 111 9.33 -10.36 13.53
CA GLU A 111 10.40 -10.87 12.67
C GLU A 111 9.76 -11.36 11.36
N MET A 112 10.22 -10.80 10.25
CA MET A 112 9.72 -11.13 8.91
C MET A 112 10.53 -12.26 8.29
N ASN A 113 9.84 -13.11 7.53
CA ASN A 113 10.45 -14.10 6.65
C ASN A 113 9.69 -14.13 5.30
N GLU A 114 10.13 -14.98 4.38
CA GLU A 114 9.55 -15.06 3.03
C GLU A 114 8.05 -15.38 3.03
N THR A 115 7.57 -16.14 4.00
CA THR A 115 6.20 -16.66 4.04
C THR A 115 5.29 -15.96 5.05
N GLY A 116 5.84 -15.06 5.88
CA GLY A 116 5.04 -14.41 6.90
C GLY A 116 5.83 -13.59 7.89
N ALA A 117 5.25 -13.36 9.06
CA ALA A 117 5.90 -12.70 10.17
C ALA A 117 5.44 -13.28 11.51
N THR A 118 6.34 -13.31 12.49
CA THR A 118 6.03 -13.77 13.85
C THR A 118 6.61 -12.81 14.87
N GLY A 119 5.98 -12.74 16.05
CA GLY A 119 6.49 -11.87 17.11
C GLY A 119 5.46 -11.60 18.19
N THR A 120 5.42 -10.37 18.66
CA THR A 120 4.55 -9.98 19.77
C THR A 120 3.87 -8.65 19.49
N TRP A 121 2.68 -8.52 20.05
CA TRP A 121 1.99 -7.26 20.28
C TRP A 121 1.93 -6.99 21.78
N SER A 122 2.26 -5.76 22.20
CA SER A 122 2.27 -5.37 23.60
C SER A 122 1.72 -3.96 23.78
N LYS A 123 0.78 -3.79 24.69
CA LYS A 123 0.19 -2.47 25.01
C LYS A 123 -0.17 -2.39 26.49
N GLY A 124 0.51 -1.54 27.23
CA GLY A 124 0.40 -1.50 28.68
C GLY A 124 0.88 -2.82 29.30
N THR A 125 0.01 -3.49 30.04
CA THR A 125 0.28 -4.80 30.69
C THR A 125 -0.10 -5.98 29.80
N GLU A 126 -0.79 -5.74 28.69
CA GLU A 126 -1.23 -6.80 27.78
C GLU A 126 -0.10 -7.18 26.82
N LYS A 127 0.08 -8.49 26.62
CA LYS A 127 1.03 -9.03 25.68
C LYS A 127 0.47 -10.28 25.01
N TYR A 128 0.48 -10.31 23.70
CA TYR A 128 -0.02 -11.42 22.90
C TYR A 128 0.99 -11.84 21.84
N PRO A 129 1.12 -13.14 21.55
CA PRO A 129 1.87 -13.60 20.39
C PRO A 129 1.15 -13.18 19.11
N VAL A 130 1.93 -12.89 18.07
CA VAL A 130 1.45 -12.60 16.72
C VAL A 130 2.04 -13.60 15.76
N THR A 131 1.19 -14.21 14.94
CA THR A 131 1.61 -15.10 13.85
C THR A 131 0.86 -14.68 12.58
N LEU A 132 1.60 -14.32 11.55
CA LEU A 132 1.07 -13.85 10.26
C LEU A 132 1.60 -14.74 9.15
N LYS A 133 0.72 -15.16 8.25
CA LYS A 133 1.03 -15.84 7.00
C LYS A 133 0.79 -14.84 5.86
N LYS A 134 1.77 -14.68 4.98
CA LYS A 134 1.63 -13.89 3.77
C LYS A 134 0.66 -14.61 2.83
N VAL A 135 -0.38 -13.90 2.39
CA VAL A 135 -1.41 -14.44 1.50
C VAL A 135 -1.38 -13.81 0.11
N ALA A 136 -0.79 -12.60 0.00
CA ALA A 136 -0.57 -11.95 -1.28
C ALA A 136 0.59 -10.96 -1.19
N SER A 137 1.21 -10.69 -2.34
CA SER A 137 2.31 -9.74 -2.48
C SER A 137 2.28 -9.15 -3.88
N LEU A 138 2.59 -7.85 -3.98
CA LEU A 138 2.76 -7.12 -5.21
C LEU A 138 3.96 -6.20 -5.07
N ASP A 139 5.00 -6.45 -5.86
CA ASP A 139 6.21 -5.63 -5.90
C ASP A 139 6.20 -4.77 -7.16
N ASP A 140 6.09 -3.45 -6.95
CA ASP A 140 6.19 -2.44 -8.02
C ASP A 140 7.51 -1.66 -7.95
N THR A 141 8.43 -2.07 -7.10
CA THR A 141 9.72 -1.37 -6.94
C THR A 141 10.72 -1.67 -8.05
N HIS A 142 10.49 -2.73 -8.81
CA HIS A 142 11.34 -3.20 -9.90
C HIS A 142 10.50 -3.38 -11.16
N ASP A 143 11.13 -3.38 -12.34
CA ASP A 143 10.50 -3.69 -13.64
C ASP A 143 10.03 -5.17 -13.70
N GLN A 144 9.36 -5.64 -12.66
CA GLN A 144 8.83 -7.00 -12.62
C GLN A 144 7.56 -7.09 -13.46
N LYS A 145 7.47 -8.16 -14.22
CA LYS A 145 6.23 -8.52 -14.89
C LYS A 145 5.50 -9.55 -14.05
N ILE A 146 4.21 -9.31 -13.87
CA ILE A 146 3.30 -10.31 -13.33
C ILE A 146 3.03 -11.32 -14.45
N ASP A 147 3.22 -12.60 -14.17
CA ASP A 147 2.79 -13.66 -15.08
C ASP A 147 1.31 -13.98 -14.80
N GLY A 148 0.46 -13.70 -15.77
CA GLY A 148 -0.99 -13.77 -15.58
C GLY A 148 -1.56 -12.61 -14.76
N SER A 149 -2.17 -12.92 -13.63
CA SER A 149 -2.77 -11.93 -12.71
C SER A 149 -2.46 -12.23 -11.25
N VAL A 150 -2.39 -11.17 -10.44
CA VAL A 150 -2.22 -11.23 -8.98
C VAL A 150 -3.41 -10.57 -8.31
N ASP A 151 -4.04 -11.29 -7.39
CA ASP A 151 -5.07 -10.74 -6.53
C ASP A 151 -4.47 -10.26 -5.21
N ILE A 152 -4.71 -8.99 -4.90
CA ILE A 152 -4.45 -8.42 -3.57
C ILE A 152 -5.79 -8.37 -2.84
N PRO A 153 -6.04 -9.29 -1.90
CA PRO A 153 -7.36 -9.47 -1.30
C PRO A 153 -7.80 -8.32 -0.41
N PHE A 154 -6.84 -7.47 0.00
CA PHE A 154 -7.10 -6.41 0.95
C PHE A 154 -6.19 -5.20 0.68
N TRP A 155 -6.70 -4.18 0.00
CA TRP A 155 -6.01 -2.92 -0.25
C TRP A 155 -6.38 -1.82 0.73
N ALA A 156 -7.68 -1.62 0.91
CA ALA A 156 -8.27 -0.62 1.77
C ALA A 156 -9.51 -1.19 2.42
N GLN A 157 -10.06 -0.46 3.37
CA GLN A 157 -11.22 -0.93 4.12
C GLN A 157 -12.01 0.19 4.78
N THR A 158 -13.29 -0.10 5.01
CA THR A 158 -14.15 0.60 5.95
C THR A 158 -14.43 -0.30 7.16
N ALA A 159 -15.32 0.13 8.05
CA ALA A 159 -15.77 -0.72 9.15
C ALA A 159 -16.53 -1.98 8.68
N THR A 160 -17.13 -1.96 7.49
CA THR A 160 -18.02 -3.02 6.99
C THR A 160 -17.51 -3.72 5.74
N GLU A 161 -16.63 -3.07 4.98
CA GLU A 161 -16.16 -3.54 3.68
C GLU A 161 -14.66 -3.53 3.60
N ARG A 162 -14.13 -4.41 2.75
CA ARG A 162 -12.75 -4.38 2.27
C ARG A 162 -12.73 -4.29 0.75
N PHE A 163 -11.65 -3.77 0.23
CA PHE A 163 -11.43 -3.58 -1.20
C PHE A 163 -10.27 -4.46 -1.65
N SER A 164 -10.52 -5.33 -2.61
CA SER A 164 -9.48 -6.13 -3.25
C SER A 164 -9.16 -5.60 -4.64
N GLY A 165 -7.94 -5.85 -5.11
CA GLY A 165 -7.53 -5.49 -6.46
C GLY A 165 -6.97 -6.69 -7.21
N THR A 166 -7.29 -6.82 -8.49
CA THR A 166 -6.66 -7.77 -9.41
C THR A 166 -5.70 -6.99 -10.32
N TYR A 167 -4.46 -7.41 -10.37
CA TYR A 167 -3.39 -6.76 -11.12
C TYR A 167 -2.89 -7.65 -12.25
N THR A 168 -2.52 -7.02 -13.36
CA THR A 168 -1.88 -7.64 -14.52
C THR A 168 -0.70 -6.80 -14.99
N SER A 169 0.20 -7.39 -15.78
CA SER A 169 1.24 -6.65 -16.46
C SER A 169 0.80 -6.25 -17.86
N THR A 170 1.06 -4.99 -18.18
CA THR A 170 0.91 -4.43 -19.54
C THR A 170 2.28 -4.10 -20.12
N GLY A 171 2.34 -3.65 -21.35
CA GLY A 171 3.58 -3.12 -21.95
C GLY A 171 4.15 -1.90 -21.24
N ALA A 172 3.32 -1.22 -20.43
CA ALA A 172 3.65 0.01 -19.72
C ALA A 172 3.93 -0.21 -18.22
N GLY A 173 3.67 -1.39 -17.66
CA GLY A 173 3.92 -1.73 -16.25
C GLY A 173 2.80 -2.56 -15.64
N ILE A 174 2.77 -2.57 -14.31
CA ILE A 174 1.74 -3.24 -13.53
C ILE A 174 0.51 -2.34 -13.42
N CYS A 175 -0.66 -2.93 -13.61
CA CYS A 175 -1.92 -2.21 -13.65
C CYS A 175 -3.02 -2.96 -12.91
N MET A 176 -3.87 -2.25 -12.17
CA MET A 176 -5.09 -2.82 -11.60
C MET A 176 -6.16 -2.95 -12.68
N GLU A 177 -6.56 -4.16 -13.02
CA GLU A 177 -7.63 -4.44 -13.97
C GLU A 177 -9.01 -4.17 -13.36
N LYS A 178 -9.17 -4.57 -12.10
CA LYS A 178 -10.44 -4.43 -11.38
C LYS A 178 -10.26 -4.29 -9.87
N MET A 179 -11.23 -3.66 -9.26
CA MET A 179 -11.39 -3.61 -7.80
C MET A 179 -12.73 -4.22 -7.41
N GLN A 180 -12.76 -4.99 -6.32
CA GLN A 180 -13.97 -5.53 -5.74
C GLN A 180 -14.23 -4.93 -4.36
N VAL A 181 -15.49 -4.58 -4.11
CA VAL A 181 -16.02 -4.21 -2.80
C VAL A 181 -16.60 -5.45 -2.14
N ILE A 182 -16.06 -5.85 -1.02
CA ILE A 182 -16.38 -7.12 -0.36
C ILE A 182 -16.84 -6.86 1.07
N HIS A 183 -18.01 -7.35 1.44
CA HIS A 183 -18.48 -7.29 2.82
C HIS A 183 -17.62 -8.17 3.72
N LYS A 184 -17.00 -7.59 4.74
CA LYS A 184 -16.08 -8.29 5.64
C LYS A 184 -16.70 -9.51 6.31
N ARG A 185 -17.93 -9.37 6.89
CA ARG A 185 -18.58 -10.44 7.64
C ARG A 185 -19.03 -11.62 6.78
N SER A 186 -19.48 -11.38 5.56
CA SER A 186 -20.06 -12.43 4.72
C SER A 186 -19.14 -12.91 3.61
N GLY A 187 -18.06 -12.19 3.34
CA GLY A 187 -17.19 -12.43 2.18
C GLY A 187 -17.85 -12.16 0.83
N ARG A 188 -19.10 -11.65 0.81
CA ARG A 188 -19.86 -11.44 -0.42
C ARG A 188 -19.35 -10.23 -1.17
N VAL A 189 -19.07 -10.40 -2.46
CA VAL A 189 -18.79 -9.29 -3.38
C VAL A 189 -20.07 -8.48 -3.59
N ALA A 190 -20.05 -7.23 -3.16
CA ALA A 190 -21.15 -6.28 -3.29
C ALA A 190 -21.07 -5.51 -4.62
N GLN A 191 -19.84 -5.28 -5.11
CA GLN A 191 -19.61 -4.55 -6.35
C GLN A 191 -18.27 -4.95 -6.95
N GLU A 192 -18.21 -4.94 -8.29
CA GLU A 192 -16.97 -4.97 -9.06
C GLU A 192 -16.87 -3.68 -9.88
N ILE A 193 -15.70 -3.04 -9.83
CA ILE A 193 -15.37 -1.87 -10.62
C ILE A 193 -14.22 -2.28 -11.53
N ARG A 194 -14.44 -2.17 -12.84
CA ARG A 194 -13.41 -2.43 -13.86
C ARG A 194 -12.84 -1.11 -14.33
N PHE A 195 -11.56 -1.07 -14.47
CA PHE A 195 -10.84 0.07 -15.03
C PHE A 195 -10.70 -0.14 -16.54
N LYS A 196 -10.66 0.95 -17.26
CA LYS A 196 -10.51 0.90 -18.70
C LYS A 196 -9.08 0.59 -19.10
N ASP A 197 -8.88 -0.07 -20.22
CA ASP A 197 -7.57 -0.41 -20.77
C ASP A 197 -6.69 0.83 -20.98
N GLU A 198 -7.28 1.94 -21.37
CA GLU A 198 -6.59 3.24 -21.55
C GLU A 198 -6.01 3.79 -20.24
N ASP A 199 -6.66 3.55 -19.10
CA ASP A 199 -6.16 3.95 -17.78
C ASP A 199 -4.97 3.07 -17.37
N CYS A 200 -4.88 1.87 -17.91
CA CYS A 200 -3.82 0.90 -17.67
C CYS A 200 -2.65 0.98 -18.66
N ASN A 201 -2.87 1.48 -19.87
CA ASN A 201 -1.83 1.58 -20.90
C ASN A 201 -0.78 2.64 -20.63
N ALA A 202 -0.98 3.48 -19.63
CA ALA A 202 -0.05 4.54 -19.24
C ALA A 202 0.99 4.12 -18.18
N GLY A 203 1.10 2.85 -17.83
CA GLY A 203 2.06 2.37 -16.83
C GLY A 203 1.70 2.75 -15.40
N MET A 204 0.44 2.63 -15.05
CA MET A 204 -0.09 3.10 -13.78
C MET A 204 -0.17 1.98 -12.74
N LEU A 205 0.38 2.21 -11.58
CA LEU A 205 0.05 1.48 -10.37
C LEU A 205 -1.09 2.20 -9.64
N MET A 206 -2.14 1.47 -9.34
CA MET A 206 -3.27 1.97 -8.57
C MET A 206 -3.15 1.54 -7.12
N THR A 207 -3.09 2.51 -6.22
CA THR A 207 -3.02 2.28 -4.78
C THR A 207 -4.19 2.94 -4.06
N PRO A 208 -5.34 2.27 -3.89
CA PRO A 208 -6.47 2.83 -3.15
C PRO A 208 -6.20 2.93 -1.65
N ILE A 209 -5.03 2.50 -1.20
CA ILE A 209 -4.69 2.34 0.22
C ILE A 209 -4.64 3.67 0.97
N TYR A 210 -4.13 4.73 0.36
CA TYR A 210 -3.79 5.97 1.07
C TYR A 210 -4.99 6.70 1.65
N GLU A 211 -6.00 6.94 0.85
CA GLU A 211 -7.12 7.79 1.25
C GLU A 211 -7.99 7.15 2.34
N ASN A 212 -8.13 5.83 2.31
CA ASN A 212 -9.01 5.13 3.24
C ASN A 212 -8.35 4.78 4.58
N VAL A 213 -7.03 4.72 4.65
CA VAL A 213 -6.30 4.52 5.92
C VAL A 213 -5.98 5.83 6.60
N GLN A 214 -6.09 6.96 5.92
CA GLN A 214 -5.75 8.28 6.44
C GLN A 214 -6.91 8.99 7.17
N LYS A 215 -8.13 8.50 7.07
CA LYS A 215 -9.29 9.12 7.71
C LYS A 215 -9.62 8.47 9.05
N PHE A 216 -8.92 8.90 10.09
CA PHE A 216 -9.10 8.36 11.44
C PHE A 216 -10.41 8.77 12.07
N THR A 217 -10.89 9.96 11.76
CA THR A 217 -12.15 10.52 12.29
C THR A 217 -13.36 10.01 11.54
N GLU A 218 -13.21 9.69 10.26
CA GLU A 218 -14.27 9.10 9.43
C GLU A 218 -14.06 7.60 9.28
N LYS A 219 -14.44 6.83 10.28
CA LYS A 219 -14.38 5.35 10.27
C LYS A 219 -15.26 4.70 9.20
N SER A 220 -16.11 5.48 8.54
CA SER A 220 -16.89 5.11 7.37
C SER A 220 -16.66 6.16 6.29
N SER A 221 -15.61 6.01 5.49
CA SER A 221 -15.43 6.88 4.33
C SER A 221 -16.49 6.55 3.28
N ASP A 222 -17.27 7.54 2.89
CA ASP A 222 -18.18 7.43 1.75
C ASP A 222 -17.41 7.53 0.41
N THR A 223 -16.09 7.75 0.44
CA THR A 223 -15.25 7.96 -0.75
C THR A 223 -14.07 6.99 -0.75
N ILE A 224 -13.82 6.37 -1.90
CA ILE A 224 -12.62 5.62 -2.21
C ILE A 224 -11.85 6.41 -3.26
N SER A 225 -10.65 6.83 -2.96
CA SER A 225 -9.74 7.40 -3.95
C SER A 225 -8.84 6.32 -4.50
N VAL A 226 -8.91 6.10 -5.80
CA VAL A 226 -8.03 5.19 -6.51
C VAL A 226 -6.94 6.03 -7.17
N ASN A 227 -5.71 5.84 -6.72
CA ASN A 227 -4.58 6.61 -7.19
C ASN A 227 -3.93 5.93 -8.39
N PHE A 228 -3.78 6.68 -9.45
CA PHE A 228 -3.10 6.28 -10.67
C PHE A 228 -1.77 7.00 -10.74
N ARG A 229 -0.77 6.32 -11.22
CA ARG A 229 0.52 6.92 -11.47
C ARG A 229 0.91 6.77 -12.94
N ASP A 230 1.12 7.91 -13.59
CA ASP A 230 1.59 7.99 -14.96
C ASP A 230 2.98 8.63 -14.98
N GLY A 231 4.01 7.82 -15.12
CA GLY A 231 5.39 8.27 -15.16
C GLY A 231 5.75 9.22 -14.01
N ARG A 232 5.80 10.53 -14.28
CA ARG A 232 6.12 11.57 -13.29
C ARG A 232 4.92 12.22 -12.64
N ALA A 233 3.75 12.03 -13.19
CA ALA A 233 2.49 12.60 -12.70
C ALA A 233 1.62 11.49 -12.10
N GLY A 234 0.78 11.86 -11.15
CA GLY A 234 -0.26 10.99 -10.62
C GLY A 234 -1.60 11.72 -10.66
N TYR A 235 -2.67 10.98 -10.75
CA TYR A 235 -4.02 11.50 -10.58
C TYR A 235 -4.86 10.50 -9.78
N SER A 236 -5.94 10.97 -9.20
CA SER A 236 -6.89 10.15 -8.45
C SER A 236 -8.24 10.14 -9.12
N MET A 237 -8.92 9.02 -9.03
CA MET A 237 -10.33 8.89 -9.39
C MET A 237 -11.12 8.58 -8.12
N ASP A 238 -12.07 9.45 -7.79
CA ASP A 238 -12.89 9.31 -6.61
C ASP A 238 -14.17 8.54 -6.91
N TYR A 239 -14.45 7.53 -6.09
CA TYR A 239 -15.67 6.77 -6.10
C TYR A 239 -16.43 7.02 -4.81
N VAL A 240 -17.57 7.69 -4.90
CA VAL A 240 -18.41 8.04 -3.74
C VAL A 240 -19.51 7.01 -3.55
N PHE A 241 -19.75 6.61 -2.31
CA PHE A 241 -20.82 5.67 -1.98
C PHE A 241 -22.19 6.31 -2.13
N ASN A 242 -22.97 5.79 -3.05
CA ASN A 242 -24.35 6.20 -3.25
C ASN A 242 -25.29 5.41 -2.33
N LYS A 243 -25.87 6.09 -1.32
CA LYS A 243 -26.75 5.47 -0.31
C LYS A 243 -28.03 4.87 -0.90
N LYS A 244 -28.49 5.36 -2.06
CA LYS A 244 -29.70 4.83 -2.73
C LYS A 244 -29.40 3.53 -3.47
N THR A 245 -28.32 3.50 -4.24
CA THR A 245 -27.94 2.32 -5.04
C THR A 245 -27.11 1.31 -4.24
N LYS A 246 -26.60 1.72 -3.06
CA LYS A 246 -25.65 0.94 -2.25
C LYS A 246 -24.37 0.55 -3.01
N LYS A 247 -23.90 1.45 -3.88
CA LYS A 247 -22.71 1.26 -4.72
C LYS A 247 -21.83 2.49 -4.71
N TYR A 248 -20.54 2.27 -4.89
CA TYR A 248 -19.59 3.32 -5.18
C TYR A 248 -19.70 3.75 -6.64
N GLN A 249 -19.73 5.03 -6.89
CA GLN A 249 -19.87 5.63 -8.21
C GLN A 249 -18.77 6.67 -8.44
N HIS A 250 -18.15 6.61 -9.62
CA HIS A 250 -17.15 7.59 -10.02
C HIS A 250 -17.76 8.98 -10.07
N VAL A 251 -17.09 9.94 -9.45
CA VAL A 251 -17.44 11.37 -9.50
C VAL A 251 -16.61 11.99 -10.62
N LYS A 252 -17.31 12.57 -11.57
CA LYS A 252 -16.68 13.28 -12.69
C LYS A 252 -16.32 14.71 -12.28
#